data_1bbf283dec70bcbef366d3cdb52ef8f8
#
_entry.id   1bbf283dec70bcbef366d3cdb52ef8f8
#
_cell.length_a   1.000
_cell.length_b   1.000
_cell.length_c   1.000
_cell.angle_alpha   90.00
_cell.angle_beta   90.00
_cell.angle_gamma   90.00
#
_symmetry.space_group_name_H-M   'P 1'
#
loop_
_entity.id
_entity.type
_entity.pdbx_description
1 polymer ?
#
loop_
_entity_poly.entity_id
_entity_poly.type
_entity_poly.pdbx_seq_one_letter_code
_entity_poly.pdbx_strand_id
1 'polypeptide(L)'
;AGSRSEAEGSSAEAEISTEESATSGFRVNLEVYSGPFDALLGMIANNRLELTEVSLSSITEEFLTYVRGLDFTKNMDEASAFLDIASILVEAKSVAILPGGEDSQHDEQSLEVLRERDLLFARLLQYRAYKQAAGDFRARIAANSGRFPHPAAMDEGVAAMLPELVWTLTPLELARLTAQVIANA
;
A
#
# COMPACT_ATOMS: atom_id res chain seq x y z
N ALA A 1 25.80 -51.49 -62.92
CA ALA A 1 24.58 -50.74 -62.70
C ALA A 1 24.54 -50.22 -61.28
N GLY A 2 24.81 -48.97 -61.07
CA GLY A 2 24.01 -47.86 -60.75
C GLY A 2 23.93 -47.75 -59.22
N SER A 3 24.44 -46.91 -58.70
CA SER A 3 24.28 -45.49 -58.46
C SER A 3 24.17 -45.12 -56.97
N ARG A 4 24.94 -44.15 -56.65
CA ARG A 4 24.64 -42.96 -55.87
C ARG A 4 24.72 -43.05 -54.39
N SER A 5 25.83 -42.55 -53.96
CA SER A 5 26.19 -41.93 -52.71
C SER A 5 25.46 -40.58 -52.54
N GLU A 6 24.93 -40.34 -51.43
CA GLU A 6 24.72 -38.96 -50.96
C GLU A 6 25.26 -38.85 -49.56
N ALA A 7 26.16 -37.87 -49.44
CA ALA A 7 26.82 -37.46 -48.19
C ALA A 7 25.91 -36.53 -47.42
N GLU A 8 25.66 -36.82 -46.17
CA GLU A 8 25.07 -35.86 -45.25
C GLU A 8 26.14 -35.36 -44.28
N GLY A 9 26.33 -34.06 -44.34
CA GLY A 9 27.22 -33.32 -43.46
C GLY A 9 26.63 -33.20 -42.07
N SER A 10 27.39 -33.67 -41.11
CA SER A 10 27.12 -33.42 -39.69
C SER A 10 27.54 -32.01 -39.32
N SER A 11 26.57 -31.15 -39.14
CA SER A 11 26.78 -29.84 -38.49
C SER A 11 26.82 -30.07 -36.98
N ALA A 12 28.01 -29.92 -36.43
CA ALA A 12 28.20 -29.82 -35.00
C ALA A 12 27.63 -28.49 -34.53
N GLU A 13 26.48 -28.49 -33.93
CA GLU A 13 25.97 -27.36 -33.14
C GLU A 13 26.71 -27.30 -31.81
N ALA A 14 27.52 -26.26 -31.68
CA ALA A 14 28.18 -25.92 -30.44
C ALA A 14 27.11 -25.40 -29.48
N GLU A 15 26.77 -26.16 -28.47
CA GLU A 15 26.02 -25.72 -27.33
C GLU A 15 26.85 -24.70 -26.54
N ILE A 16 26.53 -23.42 -26.74
CA ILE A 16 27.01 -22.36 -25.90
C ILE A 16 26.17 -22.45 -24.62
N SER A 17 26.73 -23.11 -23.62
CA SER A 17 26.22 -23.01 -22.23
C SER A 17 26.36 -21.59 -21.78
N THR A 18 25.31 -20.79 -21.92
CA THR A 18 25.18 -19.52 -21.27
C THR A 18 24.93 -19.81 -19.80
N GLU A 19 25.97 -19.68 -18.99
CA GLU A 19 25.84 -19.58 -17.54
C GLU A 19 24.96 -18.34 -17.25
N GLU A 20 23.69 -18.62 -17.07
CA GLU A 20 22.74 -17.65 -16.53
C GLU A 20 23.14 -17.38 -15.08
N SER A 21 24.00 -16.37 -14.90
CA SER A 21 24.22 -15.75 -13.61
C SER A 21 22.87 -15.43 -13.00
N ALA A 22 22.50 -16.23 -12.01
CA ALA A 22 21.36 -15.96 -11.16
C ALA A 22 21.63 -14.68 -10.37
N THR A 23 21.49 -13.54 -11.02
CA THR A 23 21.19 -12.30 -10.32
C THR A 23 19.83 -12.54 -9.69
N SER A 24 19.84 -12.80 -8.40
CA SER A 24 18.67 -12.74 -7.54
C SER A 24 18.10 -11.32 -7.68
N GLY A 25 17.35 -11.14 -8.78
CA GLY A 25 16.65 -9.91 -9.06
C GLY A 25 15.60 -9.75 -7.97
N PHE A 26 15.89 -8.89 -7.02
CA PHE A 26 14.91 -8.33 -6.11
C PHE A 26 13.74 -7.82 -6.96
N ARG A 27 12.67 -8.61 -7.08
CA ARG A 27 11.44 -8.20 -7.73
C ARG A 27 10.79 -7.19 -6.80
N VAL A 28 11.06 -5.93 -7.00
CA VAL A 28 10.24 -4.85 -6.48
C VAL A 28 8.86 -5.06 -7.07
N ASN A 29 7.97 -5.63 -6.28
CA ASN A 29 6.56 -5.59 -6.58
C ASN A 29 6.20 -4.11 -6.49
N LEU A 30 6.02 -3.45 -7.63
CA LEU A 30 5.58 -2.06 -7.74
C LEU A 30 4.11 -2.02 -7.30
N GLU A 31 3.86 -2.33 -6.04
CA GLU A 31 2.63 -1.94 -5.38
C GLU A 31 2.60 -0.42 -5.44
N VAL A 32 1.55 0.12 -5.99
CA VAL A 32 1.33 1.56 -6.07
C VAL A 32 1.06 2.02 -4.63
N TYR A 33 2.11 2.45 -3.95
CA TYR A 33 2.00 2.99 -2.61
C TYR A 33 1.31 4.37 -2.66
N SER A 34 0.46 4.65 -1.69
CA SER A 34 -0.26 5.92 -1.58
C SER A 34 0.59 7.03 -0.94
N GLY A 35 1.90 7.04 -1.20
CA GLY A 35 2.84 8.03 -0.69
C GLY A 35 4.01 7.42 0.09
N PRO A 36 4.96 8.26 0.57
CA PRO A 36 6.22 7.80 1.15
C PRO A 36 6.05 6.99 2.45
N PHE A 37 5.11 7.34 3.31
CA PHE A 37 4.83 6.58 4.53
C PHE A 37 4.29 5.19 4.23
N ASP A 38 3.46 5.08 3.19
CA ASP A 38 2.91 3.80 2.75
C ASP A 38 4.00 2.90 2.18
N ALA A 39 4.92 3.47 1.40
CA ALA A 39 6.08 2.78 0.87
C ALA A 39 6.99 2.25 2.00
N LEU A 40 7.31 3.09 2.99
CA LEU A 40 8.13 2.67 4.14
C LEU A 40 7.47 1.53 4.92
N LEU A 41 6.18 1.63 5.23
CA LEU A 41 5.46 0.56 5.93
C LEU A 41 5.40 -0.73 5.12
N GLY A 42 5.21 -0.62 3.80
CA GLY A 42 5.24 -1.76 2.90
C GLY A 42 6.59 -2.48 2.89
N MET A 43 7.68 -1.74 2.78
CA MET A 43 9.04 -2.28 2.82
C MET A 43 9.37 -2.94 4.16
N ILE A 44 9.00 -2.31 5.30
CA ILE A 44 9.17 -2.89 6.63
C ILE A 44 8.40 -4.22 6.75
N ALA A 45 7.15 -4.24 6.28
CA ALA A 45 6.32 -5.43 6.31
C ALA A 45 6.85 -6.55 5.40
N ASN A 46 7.29 -6.22 4.18
CA ASN A 46 7.84 -7.17 3.21
C ASN A 46 9.13 -7.82 3.73
N ASN A 47 9.97 -7.05 4.41
CA ASN A 47 11.18 -7.54 5.04
C ASN A 47 10.94 -8.23 6.40
N ARG A 48 9.69 -8.34 6.84
CA ARG A 48 9.29 -8.91 8.13
C ARG A 48 10.00 -8.27 9.33
N LEU A 49 10.30 -6.98 9.21
CA LEU A 49 10.93 -6.21 10.27
C LEU A 49 9.85 -5.63 11.19
N GLU A 50 10.18 -5.51 12.46
CA GLU A 50 9.38 -4.71 13.36
C GLU A 50 9.63 -3.23 13.11
N LEU A 51 8.63 -2.40 13.35
CA LEU A 51 8.76 -0.95 13.18
C LEU A 51 9.61 -0.38 14.33
N THR A 52 10.91 -0.25 14.07
CA THR A 52 11.93 0.27 14.99
C THR A 52 12.83 1.26 14.26
N GLU A 53 13.64 2.01 14.99
CA GLU A 53 14.66 2.90 14.41
C GLU A 53 15.69 2.15 13.59
N VAL A 54 16.05 0.94 14.01
CA VAL A 54 17.01 0.07 13.31
C VAL A 54 16.43 -0.38 11.97
N SER A 55 15.13 -0.67 11.91
CA SER A 55 14.49 -1.08 10.67
C SER A 55 14.42 0.06 9.65
N LEU A 56 14.22 1.30 10.08
CA LEU A 56 14.30 2.46 9.20
C LEU A 56 15.67 2.60 8.55
N SER A 57 16.74 2.43 9.30
CA SER A 57 18.10 2.45 8.75
C SER A 57 18.33 1.31 7.74
N SER A 58 17.77 0.13 8.01
CA SER A 58 17.92 -1.05 7.13
C SER A 58 17.22 -0.88 5.78
N ILE A 59 16.03 -0.26 5.77
CA ILE A 59 15.25 -0.08 4.53
C ILE A 59 15.62 1.16 3.73
N THR A 60 16.52 2.01 4.24
CA THR A 60 16.90 3.27 3.56
C THR A 60 17.34 3.05 2.12
N GLU A 61 18.18 2.06 1.84
CA GLU A 61 18.67 1.76 0.48
C GLU A 61 17.55 1.29 -0.44
N GLU A 62 16.65 0.46 0.09
CA GLU A 62 15.50 -0.03 -0.65
C GLU A 62 14.56 1.12 -1.00
N PHE A 63 14.29 2.01 -0.03
CA PHE A 63 13.48 3.20 -0.23
C PHE A 63 14.09 4.14 -1.28
N LEU A 64 15.39 4.41 -1.23
CA LEU A 64 16.09 5.23 -2.22
C LEU A 64 16.04 4.61 -3.63
N THR A 65 16.16 3.30 -3.72
CA THR A 65 16.05 2.58 -4.99
C THR A 65 14.64 2.71 -5.57
N TYR A 66 13.63 2.59 -4.73
CA TYR A 66 12.23 2.80 -5.11
C TYR A 66 12.00 4.24 -5.61
N VAL A 67 12.45 5.25 -4.85
CA VAL A 67 12.31 6.67 -5.22
C VAL A 67 12.97 6.98 -6.57
N ARG A 68 14.16 6.43 -6.85
CA ARG A 68 14.85 6.59 -8.14
C ARG A 68 14.08 5.97 -9.32
N GLY A 69 13.25 4.96 -9.06
CA GLY A 69 12.43 4.30 -10.08
C GLY A 69 11.09 4.98 -10.35
N LEU A 70 10.70 5.98 -9.54
CA LEU A 70 9.44 6.68 -9.70
C LEU A 70 9.49 7.72 -10.85
N ASP A 71 8.39 7.80 -11.59
CA ASP A 71 8.20 8.85 -12.60
C ASP A 71 7.53 10.08 -11.99
N PHE A 72 8.31 11.05 -11.61
CA PHE A 72 7.86 12.30 -10.99
C PHE A 72 7.34 13.34 -11.96
N THR A 73 7.32 13.07 -13.26
CA THR A 73 6.90 14.07 -14.27
C THR A 73 5.43 14.45 -14.13
N LYS A 74 4.62 13.60 -13.53
CA LYS A 74 3.16 13.77 -13.44
C LYS A 74 2.68 14.42 -12.15
N ASN A 75 3.44 14.34 -11.07
CA ASN A 75 3.01 14.82 -9.75
C ASN A 75 4.21 15.35 -8.94
N MET A 76 4.43 16.67 -9.03
CA MET A 76 5.54 17.35 -8.36
C MET A 76 5.39 17.37 -6.83
N ASP A 77 4.16 17.47 -6.32
CA ASP A 77 3.91 17.49 -4.88
C ASP A 77 4.23 16.14 -4.25
N GLU A 78 3.90 15.06 -4.94
CA GLU A 78 4.24 13.71 -4.51
C GLU A 78 5.74 13.48 -4.54
N ALA A 79 6.43 13.96 -5.60
CA ALA A 79 7.88 13.91 -5.70
C ALA A 79 8.56 14.60 -4.51
N SER A 80 8.09 15.79 -4.15
CA SER A 80 8.61 16.55 -3.01
C SER A 80 8.49 15.76 -1.71
N ALA A 81 7.32 15.17 -1.46
CA ALA A 81 7.09 14.38 -0.26
C ALA A 81 8.01 13.14 -0.15
N PHE A 82 8.32 12.49 -1.27
CA PHE A 82 9.30 11.38 -1.30
C PHE A 82 10.72 11.86 -1.04
N LEU A 83 11.12 13.00 -1.62
CA LEU A 83 12.45 13.57 -1.44
C LEU A 83 12.68 14.05 0.00
N ASP A 84 11.69 14.67 0.63
CA ASP A 84 11.76 15.10 2.03
C ASP A 84 12.06 13.92 2.97
N ILE A 85 11.35 12.80 2.78
CA ILE A 85 11.60 11.60 3.58
C ILE A 85 12.96 10.97 3.25
N ALA A 86 13.34 10.96 1.97
CA ALA A 86 14.62 10.42 1.54
C ALA A 86 15.79 11.17 2.17
N SER A 87 15.73 12.52 2.25
CA SER A 87 16.78 13.34 2.87
C SER A 87 16.95 12.99 4.35
N ILE A 88 15.87 12.93 5.11
CA ILE A 88 15.91 12.57 6.55
C ILE A 88 16.53 11.18 6.75
N LEU A 89 16.16 10.19 5.92
CA LEU A 89 16.70 8.84 6.02
C LEU A 89 18.19 8.78 5.70
N VAL A 90 18.67 9.52 4.69
CA VAL A 90 20.08 9.57 4.31
C VAL A 90 20.90 10.28 5.38
N GLU A 91 20.42 11.40 5.90
CA GLU A 91 21.08 12.15 6.96
C GLU A 91 21.19 11.29 8.25
N ALA A 92 20.08 10.67 8.68
CA ALA A 92 20.09 9.80 9.84
C ALA A 92 21.06 8.60 9.67
N LYS A 93 21.12 8.01 8.48
CA LYS A 93 22.05 6.93 8.18
C LYS A 93 23.51 7.40 8.18
N SER A 94 23.78 8.60 7.66
CA SER A 94 25.14 9.17 7.64
C SER A 94 25.64 9.45 9.05
N VAL A 95 24.82 10.00 9.94
CA VAL A 95 25.18 10.20 11.36
C VAL A 95 25.45 8.87 12.06
N ALA A 96 24.70 7.81 11.73
CA ALA A 96 24.92 6.49 12.35
C ALA A 96 26.21 5.80 11.88
N ILE A 97 26.73 6.15 10.69
CA ILE A 97 27.92 5.51 10.10
C ILE A 97 29.20 6.32 10.39
N LEU A 98 29.09 7.64 10.44
CA LEU A 98 30.25 8.50 10.69
C LEU A 98 30.66 8.43 12.15
N PRO A 99 31.94 8.17 12.47
CA PRO A 99 32.42 8.26 13.84
C PRO A 99 32.27 9.71 14.32
N GLY A 100 31.62 9.89 15.48
CA GLY A 100 31.46 11.22 16.08
C GLY A 100 32.81 11.90 16.27
N GLY A 101 33.02 13.05 15.61
CA GLY A 101 34.19 13.90 15.86
C GLY A 101 34.03 14.60 17.21
N GLU A 102 35.14 14.86 17.90
CA GLU A 102 35.20 15.57 19.20
C GLU A 102 34.79 17.07 19.10
N ASP A 103 34.21 17.53 17.98
CA ASP A 103 33.81 18.92 17.78
C ASP A 103 32.36 19.15 18.19
N SER A 104 32.15 20.04 19.15
CA SER A 104 30.87 20.42 19.74
C SER A 104 29.80 20.87 18.72
N GLN A 105 30.20 21.36 17.54
CA GLN A 105 29.28 21.73 16.45
C GLN A 105 28.73 20.52 15.72
N HIS A 106 29.49 19.43 15.63
CA HIS A 106 29.05 18.16 15.06
C HIS A 106 28.00 17.49 15.97
N ASP A 107 28.10 17.66 17.27
CA ASP A 107 27.16 17.10 18.24
C ASP A 107 25.77 17.75 18.15
N GLU A 108 25.68 19.08 17.99
CA GLU A 108 24.38 19.76 17.83
C GLU A 108 23.68 19.38 16.54
N GLN A 109 24.41 19.33 15.41
CA GLN A 109 23.85 18.96 14.11
C GLN A 109 23.43 17.49 14.10
N SER A 110 24.19 16.61 14.71
CA SER A 110 23.85 15.20 14.86
C SER A 110 22.60 14.99 15.71
N LEU A 111 22.44 15.78 16.78
CA LEU A 111 21.25 15.75 17.62
C LEU A 111 19.99 16.22 16.86
N GLU A 112 20.11 17.23 16.01
CA GLU A 112 18.99 17.71 15.20
C GLU A 112 18.54 16.64 14.19
N VAL A 113 19.47 16.01 13.48
CA VAL A 113 19.17 14.90 12.56
C VAL A 113 18.49 13.74 13.28
N LEU A 114 18.92 13.40 14.49
CA LEU A 114 18.26 12.37 15.29
C LEU A 114 16.83 12.76 15.70
N ARG A 115 16.59 14.02 16.02
CA ARG A 115 15.25 14.54 16.31
C ARG A 115 14.33 14.45 15.09
N GLU A 116 14.82 14.82 13.92
CA GLU A 116 14.06 14.70 12.66
C GLU A 116 13.70 13.25 12.35
N ARG A 117 14.65 12.32 12.54
CA ARG A 117 14.39 10.88 12.44
C ARG A 117 13.31 10.42 13.42
N ASP A 118 13.40 10.84 14.67
CA ASP A 118 12.43 10.46 15.70
C ASP A 118 11.04 11.03 15.40
N LEU A 119 10.97 12.24 14.86
CA LEU A 119 9.73 12.84 14.38
C LEU A 119 9.17 12.08 13.19
N LEU A 120 10.00 11.67 12.23
CA LEU A 120 9.61 10.82 11.12
C LEU A 120 9.01 9.49 11.63
N PHE A 121 9.69 8.87 12.60
CA PHE A 121 9.22 7.64 13.21
C PHE A 121 7.86 7.81 13.90
N ALA A 122 7.67 8.88 14.66
CA ALA A 122 6.39 9.20 15.29
C ALA A 122 5.26 9.39 14.26
N ARG A 123 5.54 10.10 13.15
CA ARG A 123 4.58 10.27 12.04
C ARG A 123 4.25 8.93 11.36
N LEU A 124 5.23 8.04 11.22
CA LEU A 124 5.03 6.71 10.64
C LEU A 124 4.14 5.83 11.52
N LEU A 125 4.32 5.86 12.84
CA LEU A 125 3.44 5.18 13.80
C LEU A 125 2.01 5.73 13.72
N GLN A 126 1.86 7.04 13.67
CA GLN A 126 0.57 7.71 13.53
C GLN A 126 -0.12 7.31 12.21
N TYR A 127 0.60 7.34 11.11
CA TYR A 127 0.08 6.91 9.80
C TYR A 127 -0.39 5.46 9.82
N ARG A 128 0.39 4.54 10.41
CA ARG A 128 0.02 3.13 10.59
C ARG A 128 -1.29 2.97 11.35
N ALA A 129 -1.46 3.70 12.46
CA ALA A 129 -2.68 3.65 13.26
C ALA A 129 -3.90 4.15 12.47
N TYR A 130 -3.77 5.27 11.75
CA TYR A 130 -4.85 5.78 10.90
C TYR A 130 -5.16 4.86 9.72
N LYS A 131 -4.17 4.28 9.09
CA LYS A 131 -4.36 3.31 8.00
C LYS A 131 -5.15 2.10 8.46
N GLN A 132 -4.84 1.57 9.66
CA GLN A 132 -5.57 0.46 10.25
C GLN A 132 -7.02 0.84 10.56
N ALA A 133 -7.25 1.97 11.24
CA ALA A 133 -8.59 2.47 11.53
C ALA A 133 -9.42 2.70 10.26
N ALA A 134 -8.81 3.27 9.21
CA ALA A 134 -9.46 3.47 7.93
C ALA A 134 -9.87 2.12 7.28
N GLY A 135 -9.04 1.08 7.42
CA GLY A 135 -9.37 -0.28 6.99
C GLY A 135 -10.60 -0.83 7.71
N ASP A 136 -10.64 -0.69 9.03
CA ASP A 136 -11.76 -1.13 9.86
C ASP A 136 -13.06 -0.38 9.51
N PHE A 137 -12.99 0.93 9.27
CA PHE A 137 -14.14 1.71 8.82
C PHE A 137 -14.64 1.27 7.45
N ARG A 138 -13.75 1.04 6.48
CA ARG A 138 -14.14 0.53 5.16
C ARG A 138 -14.83 -0.82 5.26
N ALA A 139 -14.32 -1.73 6.09
CA ALA A 139 -14.94 -3.03 6.32
C ALA A 139 -16.33 -2.90 6.93
N ARG A 140 -16.51 -2.02 7.94
CA ARG A 140 -17.81 -1.74 8.55
C ARG A 140 -18.79 -1.10 7.56
N ILE A 141 -18.34 -0.15 6.75
CA ILE A 141 -19.18 0.48 5.72
C ILE A 141 -19.63 -0.57 4.70
N ALA A 142 -18.71 -1.41 4.22
CA ALA A 142 -19.05 -2.49 3.29
C ALA A 142 -20.04 -3.49 3.88
N ALA A 143 -19.87 -3.89 5.14
CA ALA A 143 -20.77 -4.81 5.84
C ALA A 143 -22.16 -4.22 6.10
N ASN A 144 -22.29 -2.90 6.18
CA ASN A 144 -23.56 -2.20 6.38
C ASN A 144 -24.09 -1.54 5.10
N SER A 145 -23.48 -1.80 3.97
CA SER A 145 -23.94 -1.32 2.66
C SER A 145 -25.37 -1.82 2.42
N GLY A 146 -26.24 -0.91 1.99
CA GLY A 146 -27.67 -1.21 1.76
C GLY A 146 -28.54 -1.23 3.02
N ARG A 147 -27.98 -0.96 4.20
CA ARG A 147 -28.76 -0.80 5.43
C ARG A 147 -28.98 0.67 5.71
N PHE A 148 -30.24 1.08 5.71
CA PHE A 148 -30.64 2.44 6.04
C PHE A 148 -31.24 2.45 7.45
N PRO A 149 -30.70 3.24 8.39
CA PRO A 149 -31.28 3.34 9.71
C PRO A 149 -32.67 3.96 9.61
N HIS A 150 -33.65 3.22 10.11
CA HIS A 150 -34.99 3.76 10.28
C HIS A 150 -35.11 4.27 11.72
N PRO A 151 -35.44 5.54 11.95
CA PRO A 151 -35.67 6.05 13.29
C PRO A 151 -36.81 5.24 13.96
N ALA A 152 -36.45 4.61 15.07
CA ALA A 152 -37.40 3.72 15.78
C ALA A 152 -38.51 4.46 16.49
N ALA A 153 -38.40 5.75 16.68
CA ALA A 153 -39.42 6.57 17.32
C ALA A 153 -39.82 7.72 16.41
N MET A 154 -41.07 7.74 16.02
CA MET A 154 -41.69 8.90 15.41
C MET A 154 -42.13 9.83 16.58
N ASP A 155 -41.89 11.14 16.41
CA ASP A 155 -42.42 12.13 17.36
C ASP A 155 -43.93 11.92 17.51
N GLU A 156 -44.40 11.86 18.77
CA GLU A 156 -45.84 11.59 19.08
C GLU A 156 -46.77 12.57 18.33
N GLY A 157 -46.33 13.80 18.12
CA GLY A 157 -47.05 14.81 17.36
C GLY A 157 -47.20 14.45 15.88
N VAL A 158 -46.18 13.83 15.28
CA VAL A 158 -46.22 13.37 13.89
C VAL A 158 -46.97 12.06 13.75
N ALA A 159 -46.85 11.17 14.74
CA ALA A 159 -47.59 9.91 14.77
C ALA A 159 -49.12 10.14 14.81
N ALA A 160 -49.57 11.15 15.55
CA ALA A 160 -51.01 11.53 15.63
C ALA A 160 -51.56 12.14 14.32
N MET A 161 -50.68 12.65 13.44
CA MET A 161 -51.07 13.21 12.14
C MET A 161 -51.18 12.19 11.01
N LEU A 162 -50.58 10.98 11.23
CA LEU A 162 -50.61 9.95 10.21
C LEU A 162 -51.98 9.25 10.24
N PRO A 163 -52.60 9.02 9.06
CA PRO A 163 -53.80 8.21 8.97
C PRO A 163 -53.46 6.78 9.46
N GLU A 164 -54.43 6.15 10.13
CA GLU A 164 -54.28 4.78 10.56
C GLU A 164 -53.97 3.88 9.35
N LEU A 165 -52.80 3.25 9.38
CA LEU A 165 -52.34 2.40 8.28
C LEU A 165 -53.10 1.05 8.37
N VAL A 166 -54.21 0.98 7.64
CA VAL A 166 -54.96 -0.27 7.53
C VAL A 166 -54.35 -1.10 6.41
N TRP A 167 -53.66 -2.16 6.79
CA TRP A 167 -53.16 -3.13 5.83
C TRP A 167 -54.29 -3.97 5.28
N THR A 168 -54.66 -3.73 4.04
CA THR A 168 -55.70 -4.50 3.32
C THR A 168 -55.11 -5.70 2.59
N LEU A 169 -53.79 -5.76 2.46
CA LEU A 169 -53.09 -6.84 1.76
C LEU A 169 -52.70 -7.94 2.73
N THR A 170 -53.03 -9.17 2.36
CA THR A 170 -52.52 -10.36 3.07
C THR A 170 -51.03 -10.57 2.75
N PRO A 171 -50.27 -11.25 3.63
CA PRO A 171 -48.85 -11.58 3.38
C PRO A 171 -48.62 -12.29 2.02
N LEU A 172 -49.57 -13.12 1.60
CA LEU A 172 -49.51 -13.85 0.35
C LEU A 172 -49.67 -12.92 -0.88
N GLU A 173 -50.56 -11.93 -0.80
CA GLU A 173 -50.74 -10.95 -1.86
C GLU A 173 -49.54 -10.05 -1.97
N LEU A 174 -48.94 -9.61 -0.88
CA LEU A 174 -47.70 -8.86 -0.85
C LEU A 174 -46.54 -9.64 -1.52
N ALA A 175 -46.42 -10.92 -1.19
CA ALA A 175 -45.41 -11.80 -1.80
C ALA A 175 -45.59 -11.94 -3.32
N ARG A 176 -46.85 -12.05 -3.78
CA ARG A 176 -47.15 -12.11 -5.22
C ARG A 176 -46.82 -10.81 -5.94
N LEU A 177 -47.17 -9.65 -5.36
CA LEU A 177 -46.85 -8.34 -5.92
C LEU A 177 -45.36 -8.15 -6.00
N THR A 178 -44.61 -8.52 -4.96
CA THR A 178 -43.14 -8.43 -4.95
C THR A 178 -42.51 -9.31 -6.05
N ALA A 179 -42.99 -10.55 -6.19
CA ALA A 179 -42.53 -11.46 -7.23
C ALA A 179 -42.81 -10.92 -8.64
N GLN A 180 -43.96 -10.27 -8.84
CA GLN A 180 -44.31 -9.62 -10.12
C GLN A 180 -43.40 -8.44 -10.45
N VAL A 181 -43.09 -7.60 -9.45
CA VAL A 181 -42.17 -6.44 -9.64
C VAL A 181 -40.77 -6.91 -9.99
N ILE A 182 -40.26 -7.93 -9.30
CA ILE A 182 -38.94 -8.50 -9.57
C ILE A 182 -38.88 -9.16 -10.96
N ALA A 183 -39.96 -9.82 -11.38
CA ALA A 183 -39.99 -10.48 -12.70
C ALA A 183 -40.08 -9.48 -13.87
N ASN A 184 -40.54 -8.25 -13.62
CA ASN A 184 -40.68 -7.21 -14.61
C ASN A 184 -39.54 -6.17 -14.61
N ALA A 185 -38.59 -6.27 -13.69
CA ALA A 185 -37.40 -5.43 -13.58
C ALA A 185 -36.21 -6.04 -14.36
#